data_15b54dc7d86cd2eea754455d4f5e5126
#
_entry.id   15b54dc7d86cd2eea754455d4f5e5126
#
_cell.length_a   1.000
_cell.length_b   1.000
_cell.length_c   1.000
_cell.angle_alpha   90.00
_cell.angle_beta   90.00
_cell.angle_gamma   90.00
#
_symmetry.space_group_name_H-M   'P 1'
#
loop_
_entity.id
_entity.type
_entity.pdbx_description
1 polymer ?
#
loop_
_entity_poly.entity_id
_entity_poly.type
_entity_poly.pdbx_seq_one_letter_code
_entity_poly.pdbx_strand_id
1 'polypeptide(L)'
;MILVTLYRKPESREADQVAAELAALKEEYPHQVLTVDITREPVLQETYDHAVPLVEIGPYRLKWPITSQELVVALGAAKDRLTRLETQNEAQKANIRLPKMTGSDRFSLWFSKNYMLFMILFLGLYTGLPFLAPTLMKIGVKGPAQVIYTIYSPLCHQFAFRSFFLFGEQPYYPRELAGMKGVITYETLAGDSTVDLWNARRFVGNERLGYKVALCQRDVAIYGAMVAFAVIFAVTGRKLKVIPWLVWVIIGLGPIG
;
A
#
# COMPACT_ATOMS: atom_id res chain seq x y z
N MET A 1 -23.83 -31.50 -8.43
CA MET A 1 -25.17 -31.50 -9.11
C MET A 1 -24.98 -30.82 -10.46
N ILE A 2 -25.48 -31.44 -11.53
CA ILE A 2 -25.33 -30.95 -12.92
C ILE A 2 -26.36 -29.85 -13.17
N LEU A 3 -25.93 -28.69 -13.68
CA LEU A 3 -26.82 -27.60 -14.12
C LEU A 3 -27.07 -27.80 -15.64
N VAL A 4 -28.34 -27.82 -16.02
CA VAL A 4 -28.80 -27.89 -17.41
C VAL A 4 -29.58 -26.65 -17.73
N THR A 5 -29.21 -25.92 -18.78
CA THR A 5 -29.94 -24.73 -19.22
C THR A 5 -30.67 -25.06 -20.53
N LEU A 6 -32.00 -24.91 -20.50
CA LEU A 6 -32.86 -25.06 -21.66
C LEU A 6 -33.30 -23.70 -22.17
N TYR A 7 -32.76 -23.27 -23.31
CA TYR A 7 -33.18 -22.05 -24.00
C TYR A 7 -34.37 -22.39 -24.91
N ARG A 8 -35.45 -21.66 -24.77
CA ARG A 8 -36.70 -21.89 -25.52
C ARG A 8 -37.43 -20.62 -25.90
N LYS A 9 -38.32 -20.71 -26.88
CA LYS A 9 -39.39 -19.76 -27.12
C LYS A 9 -40.65 -20.12 -26.32
N PRO A 10 -41.53 -19.16 -25.98
CA PRO A 10 -42.84 -19.49 -25.43
C PRO A 10 -43.60 -20.46 -26.36
N GLU A 11 -44.37 -21.38 -25.76
CA GLU A 11 -45.24 -22.30 -26.49
C GLU A 11 -44.54 -23.24 -27.50
N SER A 12 -43.24 -23.51 -27.34
CA SER A 12 -42.53 -24.47 -28.21
C SER A 12 -42.78 -25.92 -27.75
N ARG A 13 -43.47 -26.70 -28.60
CA ARG A 13 -43.72 -28.13 -28.36
C ARG A 13 -42.42 -28.94 -28.31
N GLU A 14 -41.45 -28.58 -29.13
CA GLU A 14 -40.14 -29.22 -29.18
C GLU A 14 -39.39 -29.01 -27.84
N ALA A 15 -39.48 -27.82 -27.26
CA ALA A 15 -38.87 -27.55 -25.95
C ALA A 15 -39.58 -28.32 -24.80
N ASP A 16 -40.90 -28.44 -24.87
CA ASP A 16 -41.66 -29.23 -23.90
C ASP A 16 -41.30 -30.74 -23.98
N GLN A 17 -41.10 -31.27 -25.18
CA GLN A 17 -40.60 -32.62 -25.36
C GLN A 17 -39.23 -32.82 -24.72
N VAL A 18 -38.27 -31.92 -24.98
CA VAL A 18 -36.93 -31.97 -24.38
C VAL A 18 -36.98 -31.84 -22.87
N ALA A 19 -37.85 -31.00 -22.33
CA ALA A 19 -38.03 -30.86 -20.89
C ALA A 19 -38.59 -32.14 -20.25
N ALA A 20 -39.51 -32.81 -20.90
CA ALA A 20 -40.07 -34.08 -20.45
C ALA A 20 -39.00 -35.21 -20.46
N GLU A 21 -38.16 -35.28 -21.50
CA GLU A 21 -37.05 -36.22 -21.56
C GLU A 21 -36.00 -35.94 -20.46
N LEU A 22 -35.64 -34.71 -20.23
CA LEU A 22 -34.76 -34.32 -19.11
C LEU A 22 -35.37 -34.74 -17.77
N ALA A 23 -36.66 -34.53 -17.58
CA ALA A 23 -37.37 -34.92 -16.35
C ALA A 23 -37.33 -36.46 -16.14
N ALA A 24 -37.48 -37.26 -17.20
CA ALA A 24 -37.37 -38.69 -17.13
C ALA A 24 -35.96 -39.20 -16.77
N LEU A 25 -34.92 -38.47 -17.16
CA LEU A 25 -33.52 -38.81 -16.87
C LEU A 25 -33.05 -38.33 -15.49
N LYS A 26 -33.88 -37.65 -14.72
CA LYS A 26 -33.50 -37.01 -13.45
C LYS A 26 -33.10 -38.04 -12.37
N GLU A 27 -33.70 -39.22 -12.35
CA GLU A 27 -33.37 -40.29 -11.38
C GLU A 27 -31.98 -40.89 -11.66
N GLU A 28 -31.65 -41.10 -12.92
CA GLU A 28 -30.36 -41.70 -13.34
C GLU A 28 -29.21 -40.70 -13.32
N TYR A 29 -29.49 -39.46 -13.75
CA TYR A 29 -28.55 -38.32 -13.78
C TYR A 29 -29.11 -37.16 -12.97
N PRO A 30 -28.79 -37.03 -11.66
CA PRO A 30 -29.29 -35.95 -10.83
C PRO A 30 -28.84 -34.59 -11.36
N HIS A 31 -29.78 -33.80 -11.90
CA HIS A 31 -29.55 -32.51 -12.48
C HIS A 31 -30.65 -31.51 -12.16
N GLN A 32 -30.35 -30.21 -12.33
CA GLN A 32 -31.30 -29.13 -12.19
C GLN A 32 -31.47 -28.43 -13.52
N VAL A 33 -32.70 -28.32 -14.00
CA VAL A 33 -33.03 -27.66 -15.26
C VAL A 33 -33.38 -26.20 -14.97
N LEU A 34 -32.67 -25.28 -15.62
CA LEU A 34 -32.98 -23.87 -15.68
C LEU A 34 -33.57 -23.58 -17.08
N THR A 35 -34.82 -23.12 -17.13
CA THR A 35 -35.46 -22.73 -18.37
C THR A 35 -35.30 -21.25 -18.62
N VAL A 36 -34.77 -20.88 -19.79
CA VAL A 36 -34.52 -19.50 -20.21
C VAL A 36 -35.38 -19.18 -21.43
N ASP A 37 -36.27 -18.22 -21.30
CA ASP A 37 -37.06 -17.69 -22.40
C ASP A 37 -36.23 -16.63 -23.15
N ILE A 38 -35.83 -16.94 -24.38
CA ILE A 38 -34.98 -16.07 -25.20
C ILE A 38 -35.70 -14.79 -25.67
N THR A 39 -37.03 -14.77 -25.67
CA THR A 39 -37.78 -13.61 -26.14
C THR A 39 -37.75 -12.43 -25.17
N ARG A 40 -37.33 -12.67 -23.92
CA ARG A 40 -37.23 -11.64 -22.87
C ARG A 40 -35.98 -10.78 -22.96
N GLU A 41 -34.95 -11.26 -23.66
CA GLU A 41 -33.67 -10.56 -23.80
C GLU A 41 -33.28 -10.46 -25.28
N PRO A 42 -33.21 -9.25 -25.86
CA PRO A 42 -32.91 -9.04 -27.29
C PRO A 42 -31.58 -9.70 -27.73
N VAL A 43 -30.57 -9.70 -26.85
CA VAL A 43 -29.25 -10.27 -27.15
C VAL A 43 -29.33 -11.81 -27.26
N LEU A 44 -30.11 -12.46 -26.40
CA LEU A 44 -30.33 -13.90 -26.46
C LEU A 44 -31.16 -14.29 -27.67
N GLN A 45 -32.16 -13.48 -28.02
CA GLN A 45 -32.98 -13.70 -29.17
C GLN A 45 -32.14 -13.63 -30.44
N GLU A 46 -31.34 -12.58 -30.65
CA GLU A 46 -30.45 -12.44 -31.79
C GLU A 46 -29.47 -13.62 -31.93
N THR A 47 -28.92 -14.08 -30.78
CA THR A 47 -27.92 -15.15 -30.76
C THR A 47 -28.49 -16.54 -31.01
N TYR A 48 -29.67 -16.85 -30.46
CA TYR A 48 -30.21 -18.21 -30.40
C TYR A 48 -31.52 -18.42 -31.20
N ASP A 49 -32.07 -17.43 -31.87
CA ASP A 49 -33.36 -17.51 -32.53
C ASP A 49 -33.50 -18.68 -33.51
N HIS A 50 -32.42 -19.00 -34.20
CA HIS A 50 -32.37 -20.10 -35.19
C HIS A 50 -31.91 -21.46 -34.58
N ALA A 51 -31.58 -21.53 -33.31
CA ALA A 51 -31.00 -22.70 -32.66
C ALA A 51 -31.87 -23.28 -31.55
N VAL A 52 -32.98 -22.66 -31.19
CA VAL A 52 -33.88 -23.12 -30.13
C VAL A 52 -34.85 -24.20 -30.63
N PRO A 53 -35.19 -25.20 -29.79
CA PRO A 53 -34.69 -25.39 -28.42
C PRO A 53 -33.23 -25.79 -28.39
N LEU A 54 -32.47 -25.16 -27.48
CA LEU A 54 -31.05 -25.42 -27.23
C LEU A 54 -30.88 -25.86 -25.78
N VAL A 55 -30.16 -26.96 -25.58
CA VAL A 55 -29.82 -27.48 -24.25
C VAL A 55 -28.33 -27.29 -24.01
N GLU A 56 -27.99 -26.68 -22.89
CA GLU A 56 -26.62 -26.50 -22.46
C GLU A 56 -26.37 -27.30 -21.17
N ILE A 57 -25.41 -28.23 -21.23
CA ILE A 57 -25.06 -29.13 -20.12
C ILE A 57 -23.56 -28.97 -19.87
N GLY A 58 -23.17 -28.06 -18.95
CA GLY A 58 -21.78 -27.72 -18.77
C GLY A 58 -21.16 -27.15 -20.07
N PRO A 59 -20.11 -27.78 -20.64
CA PRO A 59 -19.50 -27.33 -21.89
C PRO A 59 -20.23 -27.84 -23.16
N TYR A 60 -21.25 -28.72 -23.00
CA TYR A 60 -21.94 -29.35 -24.13
C TYR A 60 -23.17 -28.56 -24.53
N ARG A 61 -23.32 -28.28 -25.84
CA ARG A 61 -24.46 -27.57 -26.41
C ARG A 61 -25.16 -28.51 -27.43
N LEU A 62 -26.40 -28.86 -27.15
CA LEU A 62 -27.25 -29.69 -28.01
C LEU A 62 -28.29 -28.80 -28.68
N LYS A 63 -28.36 -28.87 -30.01
CA LYS A 63 -29.33 -28.13 -30.85
C LYS A 63 -30.37 -29.06 -31.36
N TRP A 64 -31.58 -28.55 -31.54
CA TRP A 64 -32.67 -29.34 -32.16
C TRP A 64 -32.30 -29.82 -33.59
N PRO A 65 -32.64 -31.08 -33.97
CA PRO A 65 -33.33 -32.09 -33.17
C PRO A 65 -32.41 -32.78 -32.15
N ILE A 66 -32.88 -32.89 -30.89
CA ILE A 66 -32.13 -33.48 -29.77
C ILE A 66 -32.73 -34.87 -29.50
N THR A 67 -31.91 -35.90 -29.52
CA THR A 67 -32.31 -37.26 -29.19
C THR A 67 -32.11 -37.58 -27.71
N SER A 68 -32.92 -38.49 -27.15
CA SER A 68 -32.72 -38.98 -25.77
C SER A 68 -31.30 -39.52 -25.55
N GLN A 69 -30.73 -40.17 -26.58
CA GLN A 69 -29.37 -40.69 -26.51
C GLN A 69 -28.29 -39.60 -26.38
N GLU A 70 -28.46 -38.48 -27.08
CA GLU A 70 -27.54 -37.31 -26.95
C GLU A 70 -27.64 -36.69 -25.58
N LEU A 71 -28.83 -36.59 -24.98
CA LEU A 71 -29.03 -36.10 -23.62
C LEU A 71 -28.33 -37.03 -22.60
N VAL A 72 -28.47 -38.35 -22.72
CA VAL A 72 -27.81 -39.34 -21.87
C VAL A 72 -26.28 -39.22 -21.97
N VAL A 73 -25.74 -39.11 -23.18
CA VAL A 73 -24.29 -38.96 -23.40
C VAL A 73 -23.77 -37.66 -22.79
N ALA A 74 -24.47 -36.54 -23.01
CA ALA A 74 -24.04 -35.25 -22.48
C ALA A 74 -24.14 -35.17 -20.94
N LEU A 75 -25.20 -35.73 -20.36
CA LEU A 75 -25.35 -35.80 -18.89
C LEU A 75 -24.31 -36.74 -18.26
N GLY A 76 -24.05 -37.89 -18.88
CA GLY A 76 -22.99 -38.80 -18.45
C GLY A 76 -21.61 -38.17 -18.49
N ALA A 77 -21.28 -37.52 -19.59
CA ALA A 77 -20.00 -36.79 -19.73
C ALA A 77 -19.86 -35.62 -18.73
N ALA A 78 -20.95 -34.88 -18.45
CA ALA A 78 -20.97 -33.83 -17.44
C ALA A 78 -20.79 -34.40 -16.02
N LYS A 79 -21.38 -35.55 -15.71
CA LYS A 79 -21.21 -36.26 -14.44
C LYS A 79 -19.76 -36.69 -14.23
N ASP A 80 -19.17 -37.34 -15.22
CA ASP A 80 -17.78 -37.80 -15.18
C ASP A 80 -16.81 -36.63 -15.00
N ARG A 81 -17.08 -35.51 -15.68
CA ARG A 81 -16.27 -34.29 -15.54
C ARG A 81 -16.35 -33.71 -14.12
N LEU A 82 -17.54 -33.64 -13.54
CA LEU A 82 -17.72 -33.18 -12.16
C LEU A 82 -16.95 -34.03 -11.17
N THR A 83 -17.07 -35.38 -11.30
CA THR A 83 -16.36 -36.31 -10.44
C THR A 83 -14.84 -36.16 -10.57
N ARG A 84 -14.32 -35.99 -11.80
CA ARG A 84 -12.88 -35.71 -12.00
C ARG A 84 -12.43 -34.41 -11.37
N LEU A 85 -13.21 -33.33 -11.51
CA LEU A 85 -12.88 -32.02 -10.92
C LEU A 85 -12.91 -32.09 -9.38
N GLU A 86 -13.86 -32.80 -8.79
CA GLU A 86 -13.94 -33.02 -7.35
C GLU A 86 -12.73 -33.81 -6.85
N THR A 87 -12.38 -34.91 -7.53
CA THR A 87 -11.19 -35.71 -7.19
C THR A 87 -9.89 -34.92 -7.34
N GLN A 88 -9.76 -34.11 -8.38
CA GLN A 88 -8.60 -33.22 -8.58
C GLN A 88 -8.52 -32.14 -7.49
N ASN A 89 -9.63 -31.52 -7.13
CA ASN A 89 -9.69 -30.53 -6.07
C ASN A 89 -9.35 -31.15 -4.70
N GLU A 90 -9.82 -32.37 -4.41
CA GLU A 90 -9.46 -33.06 -3.18
C GLU A 90 -7.98 -33.46 -3.15
N ALA A 91 -7.45 -33.97 -4.26
CA ALA A 91 -6.02 -34.29 -4.40
C ALA A 91 -5.15 -33.01 -4.26
N GLN A 92 -5.60 -31.89 -4.83
CA GLN A 92 -4.91 -30.62 -4.72
C GLN A 92 -4.98 -30.05 -3.29
N LYS A 93 -6.13 -30.18 -2.60
CA LYS A 93 -6.26 -29.82 -1.18
C LYS A 93 -5.38 -30.69 -0.27
N ALA A 94 -5.31 -32.00 -0.55
CA ALA A 94 -4.45 -32.93 0.18
C ALA A 94 -2.95 -32.66 -0.04
N ASN A 95 -2.57 -32.18 -1.24
CA ASN A 95 -1.18 -31.82 -1.57
C ASN A 95 -0.79 -30.40 -1.13
N ILE A 96 -1.71 -29.52 -0.76
CA ILE A 96 -1.41 -28.25 -0.12
C ILE A 96 -1.00 -28.53 1.33
N ARG A 97 0.14 -29.15 1.55
CA ARG A 97 0.88 -29.02 2.80
C ARG A 97 1.38 -27.58 2.79
N LEU A 98 0.70 -26.71 3.53
CA LEU A 98 1.24 -25.36 3.83
C LEU A 98 2.68 -25.57 4.32
N PRO A 99 3.68 -25.00 3.66
CA PRO A 99 5.05 -25.14 4.12
C PRO A 99 5.11 -24.70 5.58
N LYS A 100 5.73 -25.49 6.43
CA LYS A 100 5.93 -25.10 7.85
C LYS A 100 6.63 -23.76 7.83
N MET A 101 6.00 -22.75 8.44
CA MET A 101 6.59 -21.42 8.55
C MET A 101 7.97 -21.51 9.18
N THR A 102 8.98 -21.13 8.44
CA THR A 102 10.36 -21.05 8.91
C THR A 102 10.54 -19.88 9.88
N GLY A 103 11.64 -19.84 10.61
CA GLY A 103 12.00 -18.68 11.44
C GLY A 103 12.06 -17.38 10.63
N SER A 104 12.56 -17.46 9.40
CA SER A 104 12.61 -16.36 8.44
C SER A 104 11.21 -15.83 8.08
N ASP A 105 10.23 -16.72 7.83
CA ASP A 105 8.86 -16.31 7.51
C ASP A 105 8.19 -15.60 8.67
N ARG A 106 8.42 -16.09 9.90
CA ARG A 106 7.91 -15.45 11.12
C ARG A 106 8.50 -14.07 11.32
N PHE A 107 9.82 -13.93 11.12
CA PHE A 107 10.49 -12.64 11.20
C PHE A 107 9.96 -11.66 10.14
N SER A 108 9.84 -12.10 8.89
CA SER A 108 9.30 -11.29 7.79
C SER A 108 7.88 -10.80 8.07
N LEU A 109 7.00 -11.68 8.55
CA LEU A 109 5.64 -11.32 8.95
C LEU A 109 5.61 -10.36 10.15
N TRP A 110 6.45 -10.58 11.15
CA TRP A 110 6.56 -9.69 12.29
C TRP A 110 7.07 -8.31 11.87
N PHE A 111 8.13 -8.26 11.05
CA PHE A 111 8.68 -7.02 10.52
C PHE A 111 7.64 -6.26 9.67
N SER A 112 6.94 -6.95 8.76
CA SER A 112 5.92 -6.33 7.92
C SER A 112 4.73 -5.75 8.71
N LYS A 113 4.41 -6.33 9.88
CA LYS A 113 3.40 -5.78 10.80
C LYS A 113 3.91 -4.55 11.55
N ASN A 114 5.21 -4.51 11.87
CA ASN A 114 5.80 -3.51 12.76
C ASN A 114 6.71 -2.49 12.04
N TYR A 115 6.78 -2.51 10.69
CA TYR A 115 7.70 -1.64 9.94
C TYR A 115 7.52 -0.14 10.26
N MET A 116 6.28 0.30 10.56
CA MET A 116 6.03 1.69 10.94
C MET A 116 6.70 2.08 12.26
N LEU A 117 6.74 1.15 13.23
CA LEU A 117 7.46 1.37 14.49
C LEU A 117 8.96 1.56 14.23
N PHE A 118 9.54 0.73 13.35
CA PHE A 118 10.96 0.87 12.97
C PHE A 118 11.22 2.19 12.26
N MET A 119 10.34 2.60 11.36
CA MET A 119 10.44 3.90 10.67
C MET A 119 10.39 5.05 11.67
N ILE A 120 9.44 5.04 12.61
CA ILE A 120 9.31 6.07 13.64
C ILE A 120 10.55 6.11 14.54
N LEU A 121 11.03 4.95 14.99
CA LEU A 121 12.22 4.86 15.82
C LEU A 121 13.47 5.35 15.08
N PHE A 122 13.67 4.92 13.85
CA PHE A 122 14.81 5.32 13.03
C PHE A 122 14.81 6.83 12.75
N LEU A 123 13.71 7.36 12.23
CA LEU A 123 13.59 8.79 11.93
C LEU A 123 13.57 9.64 13.20
N GLY A 124 12.92 9.17 14.27
CA GLY A 124 12.87 9.83 15.55
C GLY A 124 14.25 9.93 16.19
N LEU A 125 15.03 8.83 16.16
CA LEU A 125 16.40 8.84 16.62
C LEU A 125 17.28 9.74 15.75
N TYR A 126 17.15 9.64 14.41
CA TYR A 126 17.90 10.47 13.48
C TYR A 126 17.65 11.96 13.69
N THR A 127 16.39 12.37 13.93
CA THR A 127 16.02 13.77 14.13
C THR A 127 16.26 14.24 15.57
N GLY A 128 16.05 13.37 16.55
CA GLY A 128 16.13 13.71 17.98
C GLY A 128 17.54 13.75 18.52
N LEU A 129 18.41 12.83 18.10
CA LEU A 129 19.80 12.75 18.60
C LEU A 129 20.61 14.05 18.41
N PRO A 130 20.47 14.82 17.29
CA PRO A 130 21.11 16.12 17.15
C PRO A 130 20.79 17.16 18.23
N PHE A 131 19.59 17.07 18.84
CA PHE A 131 19.20 17.96 19.95
C PHE A 131 19.84 17.58 21.29
N LEU A 132 20.33 16.35 21.40
CA LEU A 132 21.08 15.93 22.58
C LEU A 132 22.47 16.61 22.62
N ALA A 133 23.08 16.92 21.48
CA ALA A 133 24.40 17.56 21.42
C ALA A 133 24.47 18.89 22.16
N PRO A 134 23.61 19.89 21.89
CA PRO A 134 23.59 21.17 22.65
C PRO A 134 23.27 20.97 24.15
N THR A 135 22.43 19.98 24.48
CA THR A 135 22.13 19.66 25.90
C THR A 135 23.35 19.13 26.63
N LEU A 136 24.10 18.22 26.01
CA LEU A 136 25.36 17.69 26.57
C LEU A 136 26.42 18.79 26.69
N MET A 137 26.51 19.70 25.71
CA MET A 137 27.40 20.89 25.80
C MET A 137 27.04 21.78 26.97
N LYS A 138 25.73 22.04 27.21
CA LYS A 138 25.27 22.90 28.32
C LYS A 138 25.61 22.32 29.68
N ILE A 139 25.54 21.01 29.88
CA ILE A 139 25.90 20.36 31.15
C ILE A 139 27.40 20.03 31.27
N GLY A 140 28.22 20.48 30.28
CA GLY A 140 29.68 20.34 30.35
C GLY A 140 30.22 19.01 29.84
N VAL A 141 29.37 18.07 29.35
CA VAL A 141 29.76 16.74 28.84
C VAL A 141 30.17 16.88 27.35
N LYS A 142 31.36 17.43 27.12
CA LYS A 142 31.82 17.80 25.76
C LYS A 142 32.16 16.59 24.86
N GLY A 143 32.70 15.50 25.41
CA GLY A 143 33.15 14.34 24.62
C GLY A 143 32.02 13.69 23.82
N PRO A 144 30.95 13.19 24.44
CA PRO A 144 29.78 12.64 23.74
C PRO A 144 29.10 13.64 22.79
N ALA A 145 29.03 14.94 23.15
CA ALA A 145 28.51 15.98 22.26
C ALA A 145 29.32 16.06 20.96
N GLN A 146 30.65 16.05 21.05
CA GLN A 146 31.57 16.08 19.91
C GLN A 146 31.36 14.88 18.98
N VAL A 147 31.14 13.70 19.56
CA VAL A 147 30.85 12.47 18.79
C VAL A 147 29.59 12.67 17.96
N ILE A 148 28.52 13.23 18.54
CA ILE A 148 27.27 13.51 17.80
C ILE A 148 27.54 14.48 16.65
N TYR A 149 28.22 15.60 16.88
CA TYR A 149 28.57 16.54 15.82
C TYR A 149 29.39 15.85 14.70
N THR A 150 30.32 14.97 15.05
CA THR A 150 31.15 14.27 14.08
C THR A 150 30.33 13.27 13.25
N ILE A 151 29.44 12.49 13.88
CA ILE A 151 28.56 11.52 13.19
C ILE A 151 27.64 12.22 12.20
N TYR A 152 27.07 13.36 12.58
CA TYR A 152 26.17 14.12 11.70
C TYR A 152 26.89 15.01 10.68
N SER A 153 28.20 15.21 10.82
CA SER A 153 28.98 16.05 9.90
C SER A 153 28.94 15.61 8.42
N PRO A 154 29.03 14.32 8.05
CA PRO A 154 28.87 13.89 6.67
C PRO A 154 27.44 13.98 6.15
N LEU A 155 26.44 13.96 7.04
CA LEU A 155 25.02 13.97 6.70
C LEU A 155 24.46 15.38 6.51
N CYS A 156 25.03 16.37 7.21
CA CYS A 156 24.62 17.78 7.16
C CYS A 156 25.82 18.69 7.22
N HIS A 157 25.79 19.80 6.49
CA HIS A 157 26.86 20.81 6.51
C HIS A 157 27.04 21.48 7.87
N GLN A 158 26.03 21.47 8.73
CA GLN A 158 26.06 22.03 10.08
C GLN A 158 26.49 23.50 10.16
N PHE A 159 26.18 24.33 9.14
CA PHE A 159 26.51 25.73 9.19
C PHE A 159 25.76 26.44 10.33
N ALA A 160 26.47 27.26 11.13
CA ALA A 160 25.89 27.96 12.27
C ALA A 160 24.68 28.82 11.86
N PHE A 161 24.78 29.55 10.74
CA PHE A 161 23.70 30.40 10.22
C PHE A 161 22.49 29.63 9.62
N ARG A 162 22.52 28.27 9.62
CA ARG A 162 21.44 27.40 9.17
C ARG A 162 21.03 26.36 10.24
N SER A 163 21.49 26.53 11.46
CA SER A 163 21.21 25.63 12.58
C SER A 163 20.41 26.32 13.66
N PHE A 164 19.65 25.57 14.42
CA PHE A 164 19.05 26.04 15.66
C PHE A 164 20.10 26.06 16.78
N PHE A 165 19.93 27.01 17.69
CA PHE A 165 20.72 27.08 18.92
C PHE A 165 19.80 26.94 20.12
N LEU A 166 20.22 26.16 21.10
CA LEU A 166 19.49 25.97 22.35
C LEU A 166 20.25 26.61 23.51
N PHE A 167 19.49 27.06 24.49
CA PHE A 167 20.02 27.65 25.73
C PHE A 167 20.77 28.99 25.57
N GLY A 168 20.53 29.71 24.50
CA GLY A 168 21.13 31.00 24.20
C GLY A 168 20.12 32.17 24.11
N GLU A 169 20.62 33.35 23.77
CA GLU A 169 19.82 34.58 23.63
C GLU A 169 18.83 34.51 22.47
N GLN A 170 19.16 33.81 21.41
CA GLN A 170 18.27 33.60 20.25
C GLN A 170 18.34 32.14 19.75
N PRO A 171 17.23 31.66 19.16
CA PRO A 171 17.17 30.29 18.66
C PRO A 171 17.90 30.07 17.33
N TYR A 172 18.31 31.12 16.61
CA TYR A 172 19.03 31.08 15.33
C TYR A 172 19.79 32.39 15.08
N TYR A 173 20.84 32.31 14.28
CA TYR A 173 21.69 33.45 13.90
C TYR A 173 21.77 33.49 12.37
N PRO A 174 20.83 34.20 11.69
CA PRO A 174 20.78 34.24 10.24
C PRO A 174 21.95 35.04 9.67
N ARG A 175 22.18 34.91 8.37
CA ARG A 175 23.09 35.81 7.67
C ARG A 175 22.49 37.19 7.52
N GLU A 176 23.33 38.23 7.51
CA GLU A 176 22.94 39.63 7.29
C GLU A 176 22.15 39.81 5.98
N LEU A 177 22.56 39.04 4.93
CA LEU A 177 21.88 38.97 3.63
C LEU A 177 20.39 38.59 3.71
N ALA A 178 19.95 37.96 4.81
CA ALA A 178 18.53 37.64 5.02
C ALA A 178 17.66 38.85 5.32
N GLY A 179 18.25 40.02 5.60
CA GLY A 179 17.54 41.27 5.82
C GLY A 179 16.62 41.29 7.05
N MET A 180 16.80 40.38 8.00
CA MET A 180 15.96 40.23 9.19
C MET A 180 16.33 41.34 10.21
N LYS A 181 15.35 42.17 10.60
CA LYS A 181 15.54 43.22 11.58
C LYS A 181 15.35 42.72 13.02
N GLY A 182 16.16 43.23 13.95
CA GLY A 182 16.01 42.93 15.38
C GLY A 182 16.60 41.60 15.83
N VAL A 183 17.39 40.94 15.00
CA VAL A 183 18.12 39.70 15.32
C VAL A 183 19.63 39.92 15.14
N ILE A 184 20.41 39.27 16.00
CA ILE A 184 21.86 39.25 15.86
C ILE A 184 22.20 38.30 14.69
N THR A 185 22.98 38.81 13.74
CA THR A 185 23.39 38.06 12.57
C THR A 185 24.64 37.24 12.83
N TYR A 186 24.92 36.25 12.00
CA TYR A 186 26.12 35.43 12.13
C TYR A 186 27.39 36.25 11.89
N GLU A 187 27.37 37.18 10.94
CA GLU A 187 28.48 38.10 10.64
C GLU A 187 28.83 39.00 11.87
N THR A 188 27.82 39.48 12.57
CA THR A 188 28.02 40.21 13.84
C THR A 188 28.71 39.38 14.91
N LEU A 189 28.40 38.06 14.97
CA LEU A 189 29.03 37.11 15.90
C LEU A 189 30.44 36.75 15.51
N ALA A 190 30.69 36.55 14.21
CA ALA A 190 31.99 36.16 13.69
C ALA A 190 32.99 37.33 13.67
N GLY A 191 32.50 38.57 13.75
CA GLY A 191 33.35 39.77 13.67
C GLY A 191 33.94 39.99 12.29
N ASP A 192 33.41 39.33 11.25
CA ASP A 192 33.91 39.38 9.88
C ASP A 192 32.73 39.43 8.91
N SER A 193 32.82 40.35 7.93
CA SER A 193 31.83 40.47 6.85
C SER A 193 31.95 39.30 5.81
N THR A 194 33.09 38.63 5.78
CA THR A 194 33.31 37.48 4.94
C THR A 194 33.02 36.18 5.67
N VAL A 195 31.97 35.42 5.22
CA VAL A 195 31.59 34.16 5.88
C VAL A 195 32.55 33.05 5.46
N ASP A 196 33.45 32.68 6.35
CA ASP A 196 34.22 31.44 6.20
C ASP A 196 33.33 30.23 6.54
N LEU A 197 33.03 29.41 5.53
CA LEU A 197 32.19 28.24 5.65
C LEU A 197 32.78 27.20 6.61
N TRP A 198 34.10 27.07 6.70
CA TRP A 198 34.75 26.13 7.61
C TRP A 198 34.59 26.57 9.06
N ASN A 199 34.76 27.86 9.34
CA ASN A 199 34.52 28.43 10.67
C ASN A 199 33.03 28.31 11.03
N ALA A 200 32.12 28.64 10.12
CA ALA A 200 30.68 28.47 10.34
C ALA A 200 30.26 27.03 10.62
N ARG A 201 30.90 26.06 9.98
CA ARG A 201 30.66 24.63 10.22
C ARG A 201 31.17 24.18 11.59
N ARG A 202 32.37 24.62 11.98
CA ARG A 202 33.00 24.23 13.25
C ARG A 202 32.46 24.97 14.45
N PHE A 203 31.80 26.12 14.23
CA PHE A 203 31.22 26.88 15.30
C PHE A 203 30.12 26.12 16.03
N VAL A 204 30.35 25.84 17.30
CA VAL A 204 29.40 25.03 18.13
C VAL A 204 28.55 25.95 19.02
N GLY A 205 29.01 27.15 19.26
CA GLY A 205 28.39 28.10 20.21
C GLY A 205 29.12 28.22 21.53
N ASN A 206 28.54 28.93 22.47
CA ASN A 206 29.06 29.17 23.82
C ASN A 206 27.88 29.40 24.80
N GLU A 207 28.18 29.69 26.06
CA GLU A 207 27.16 29.87 27.11
C GLU A 207 26.19 31.01 26.82
N ARG A 208 26.64 32.08 26.18
CA ARG A 208 25.82 33.24 25.84
C ARG A 208 24.93 32.99 24.62
N LEU A 209 25.52 32.48 23.57
CA LEU A 209 24.83 32.28 22.30
C LEU A 209 24.00 31.00 22.26
N GLY A 210 24.20 30.15 23.24
CA GLY A 210 23.69 28.80 23.23
C GLY A 210 24.56 27.85 22.41
N TYR A 211 24.12 26.60 22.28
CA TYR A 211 24.84 25.56 21.59
C TYR A 211 24.04 25.07 20.39
N LYS A 212 24.74 24.92 19.28
CA LYS A 212 24.17 24.53 17.97
C LYS A 212 23.61 23.11 17.99
N VAL A 213 22.42 22.91 17.39
CA VAL A 213 21.88 21.60 17.07
C VAL A 213 22.74 20.98 15.95
N ALA A 214 23.07 19.70 16.05
CA ALA A 214 23.96 19.01 15.11
C ALA A 214 23.33 18.73 13.74
N LEU A 215 22.13 19.24 13.47
CA LEU A 215 21.38 19.11 12.23
C LEU A 215 20.89 20.50 11.80
N CYS A 216 20.88 20.79 10.49
CA CYS A 216 20.43 22.10 10.01
C CYS A 216 18.89 22.23 10.11
N GLN A 217 18.40 23.47 10.12
CA GLN A 217 16.97 23.82 10.24
C GLN A 217 16.11 23.13 9.17
N ARG A 218 16.59 23.10 7.93
CA ARG A 218 15.89 22.45 6.82
C ARG A 218 15.72 20.96 7.06
N ASP A 219 16.79 20.28 7.47
CA ASP A 219 16.76 18.83 7.70
C ASP A 219 15.90 18.49 8.92
N VAL A 220 15.94 19.34 9.98
CA VAL A 220 15.03 19.22 11.14
C VAL A 220 13.58 19.34 10.69
N ALA A 221 13.25 20.30 9.82
CA ALA A 221 11.89 20.48 9.32
C ALA A 221 11.43 19.28 8.48
N ILE A 222 12.25 18.81 7.54
CA ILE A 222 11.92 17.69 6.65
C ILE A 222 11.72 16.39 7.45
N TYR A 223 12.74 15.99 8.21
CA TYR A 223 12.68 14.72 8.94
C TYR A 223 11.73 14.78 10.14
N GLY A 224 11.59 15.96 10.78
CA GLY A 224 10.60 16.18 11.82
C GLY A 224 9.16 16.05 11.30
N ALA A 225 8.88 16.61 10.12
CA ALA A 225 7.59 16.41 9.45
C ALA A 225 7.32 14.96 9.09
N MET A 226 8.36 14.21 8.63
CA MET A 226 8.24 12.78 8.35
C MET A 226 7.92 11.98 9.62
N VAL A 227 8.57 12.29 10.75
CA VAL A 227 8.28 11.66 12.05
C VAL A 227 6.86 11.97 12.47
N ALA A 228 6.45 13.23 12.43
CA ALA A 228 5.10 13.65 12.80
C ALA A 228 4.03 12.93 11.96
N PHE A 229 4.24 12.89 10.64
CA PHE A 229 3.34 12.17 9.74
C PHE A 229 3.30 10.66 10.04
N ALA A 230 4.46 10.04 10.26
CA ALA A 230 4.54 8.61 10.56
C ALA A 230 3.81 8.27 11.87
N VAL A 231 3.92 9.12 12.90
CA VAL A 231 3.20 8.98 14.17
C VAL A 231 1.69 9.12 13.95
N ILE A 232 1.25 10.18 13.26
CA ILE A 232 -0.17 10.39 12.93
C ILE A 232 -0.72 9.19 12.16
N PHE A 233 0.01 8.70 11.16
CA PHE A 233 -0.38 7.56 10.36
C PHE A 233 -0.48 6.27 11.19
N ALA A 234 0.45 6.05 12.11
CA ALA A 234 0.41 4.90 13.02
C ALA A 234 -0.78 4.96 14.00
N VAL A 235 -1.01 6.13 14.62
CA VAL A 235 -2.10 6.34 15.60
C VAL A 235 -3.48 6.25 14.96
N THR A 236 -3.63 6.74 13.72
CA THR A 236 -4.89 6.62 12.96
C THR A 236 -5.17 5.21 12.42
N GLY A 237 -4.36 4.23 12.81
CA GLY A 237 -4.51 2.84 12.37
C GLY A 237 -4.27 2.63 10.88
N ARG A 238 -3.44 3.49 10.25
CA ARG A 238 -3.11 3.47 8.82
C ARG A 238 -4.31 3.70 7.89
N LYS A 239 -5.33 4.42 8.38
CA LYS A 239 -6.61 4.66 7.67
C LYS A 239 -6.71 6.07 7.08
N LEU A 240 -5.60 6.75 6.81
CA LEU A 240 -5.65 8.06 6.15
C LEU A 240 -6.13 7.91 4.71
N LYS A 241 -7.07 8.79 4.32
CA LYS A 241 -7.54 8.85 2.94
C LYS A 241 -6.41 9.33 2.03
N VAL A 242 -6.36 8.78 0.84
CA VAL A 242 -5.40 9.18 -0.19
C VAL A 242 -5.66 10.65 -0.57
N ILE A 243 -4.61 11.46 -0.52
CA ILE A 243 -4.67 12.84 -1.01
C ILE A 243 -4.66 12.82 -2.54
N PRO A 244 -5.57 13.53 -3.24
CA PRO A 244 -5.53 13.65 -4.68
C PRO A 244 -4.16 14.16 -5.14
N TRP A 245 -3.63 13.57 -6.21
CA TRP A 245 -2.28 13.85 -6.68
C TRP A 245 -2.02 15.35 -6.95
N LEU A 246 -3.02 16.06 -7.43
CA LEU A 246 -2.94 17.51 -7.70
C LEU A 246 -2.74 18.32 -6.43
N VAL A 247 -3.46 17.98 -5.36
CA VAL A 247 -3.30 18.61 -4.03
C VAL A 247 -1.90 18.30 -3.48
N TRP A 248 -1.43 17.07 -3.66
CA TRP A 248 -0.08 16.67 -3.26
C TRP A 248 1.01 17.49 -3.98
N VAL A 249 0.85 17.71 -5.30
CA VAL A 249 1.77 18.54 -6.11
C VAL A 249 1.78 19.98 -5.62
N ILE A 250 0.60 20.58 -5.38
CA ILE A 250 0.50 21.98 -4.91
C ILE A 250 1.14 22.13 -3.52
N ILE A 251 0.85 21.25 -2.58
CA ILE A 251 1.40 21.31 -1.21
C ILE A 251 2.89 20.97 -1.18
N GLY A 252 3.34 20.00 -2.02
CA GLY A 252 4.73 19.56 -2.04
C GLY A 252 5.66 20.50 -2.81
N LEU A 253 5.22 21.05 -3.93
CA LEU A 253 6.04 21.95 -4.76
C LEU A 253 5.86 23.43 -4.43
N GLY A 254 4.68 23.84 -3.97
CA GLY A 254 4.41 25.25 -3.66
C GLY A 254 5.39 25.91 -2.68
N PRO A 255 5.80 25.24 -1.59
CA PRO A 255 6.80 25.83 -0.64
C PRO A 255 8.25 25.81 -1.15
N ILE A 256 8.54 25.20 -2.27
CA ILE A 256 9.90 25.06 -2.81
C ILE A 256 10.24 26.18 -3.81
N GLY A 257 9.21 26.89 -4.29
CA GLY A 257 9.32 28.02 -5.23
C GLY A 257 9.75 29.34 -4.63
#